data_d073dd49737f98b09dacfebde1312139
#
_entry.id   d073dd49737f98b09dacfebde1312139
#
_cell.length_a   1.000
_cell.length_b   1.000
_cell.length_c   1.000
_cell.angle_alpha   90.00
_cell.angle_beta   90.00
_cell.angle_gamma   90.00
#
_symmetry.space_group_name_H-M   'P 1'
#
loop_
_entity.id
_entity.type
_entity.pdbx_description
1 polymer ?
#
loop_
_entity_poly.entity_id
_entity_poly.type
_entity_poly.pdbx_seq_one_letter_code
_entity_poly.pdbx_strand_id
1 'polypeptide(L)'
;DTGAVTARVPPTGLPVEEVVDAVRHALAGPGVAVLQAEPGAGKTTYALRVATELLDRGIIRAVTVVAPTEHLKTQWADAAARVGVHLNPAFSNSSGVQSHEYHGVALTYAQVAANPALHRRRTIDTPTLVILDEIHHGGDAKSWGDGIREAFEPATRRLSLTGTPFRSDTSPIPFVRYEMGEDGILRSASDHTYGYAEALRDGVVRPVLFLAYGGAMRWRTKAGDEVSARLGEPLTKDLTAQAWRTALDPKGEWVPSVLAAADKRLSEVRRHVPDAGGLVIASNQTAARAYAKLLQGITGVAPTVVLSDDAGAST
;
A
#
# COMPACT_ATOMS: atom_id res chain seq x y z
N ASP A 1 4.75 21.22 -36.31
CA ASP A 1 3.55 21.31 -35.46
C ASP A 1 3.67 20.26 -34.35
N THR A 2 4.36 20.61 -33.29
CA THR A 2 4.44 19.78 -32.10
C THR A 2 3.21 20.10 -31.26
N GLY A 3 2.15 19.30 -31.46
CA GLY A 3 0.95 19.38 -30.64
C GLY A 3 1.29 19.10 -29.17
N ALA A 4 1.34 20.14 -28.36
CA ALA A 4 1.44 20.02 -26.91
C ALA A 4 0.21 19.24 -26.41
N VAL A 5 0.43 18.02 -25.98
CA VAL A 5 -0.57 17.20 -25.32
C VAL A 5 -0.80 17.82 -23.94
N THR A 6 -1.76 18.70 -23.85
CA THR A 6 -2.29 19.19 -22.57
C THR A 6 -3.04 18.03 -21.90
N ALA A 7 -2.34 17.25 -21.11
CA ALA A 7 -2.96 16.21 -20.29
C ALA A 7 -3.96 16.86 -19.33
N ARG A 8 -5.24 16.73 -19.63
CA ARG A 8 -6.32 17.10 -18.70
C ARG A 8 -6.37 16.04 -17.61
N VAL A 9 -5.73 16.33 -16.48
CA VAL A 9 -5.94 15.56 -15.25
C VAL A 9 -7.38 15.78 -14.81
N PRO A 10 -8.19 14.73 -14.57
CA PRO A 10 -9.54 14.92 -14.05
C PRO A 10 -9.48 15.66 -12.70
N PRO A 11 -10.47 16.49 -12.36
CA PRO A 11 -10.52 17.15 -11.07
C PRO A 11 -10.71 16.08 -9.98
N THR A 12 -9.64 15.79 -9.27
CA THR A 12 -9.65 14.76 -8.20
C THR A 12 -10.00 15.34 -6.83
N GLY A 13 -10.40 16.60 -6.72
CA GLY A 13 -10.67 17.24 -5.43
C GLY A 13 -9.42 17.40 -4.54
N LEU A 14 -8.27 16.88 -4.99
CA LEU A 14 -6.99 17.08 -4.33
C LEU A 14 -6.47 18.48 -4.62
N PRO A 15 -5.82 19.16 -3.68
CA PRO A 15 -5.00 20.33 -3.95
C PRO A 15 -3.73 19.88 -4.72
N VAL A 16 -3.95 19.26 -5.89
CA VAL A 16 -2.90 18.63 -6.70
C VAL A 16 -1.80 19.63 -7.03
N GLU A 17 -2.18 20.89 -7.24
CA GLU A 17 -1.21 21.93 -7.61
C GLU A 17 -0.27 22.26 -6.44
N GLU A 18 -0.74 22.34 -5.19
CA GLU A 18 0.10 22.58 -4.02
C GLU A 18 1.08 21.42 -3.78
N VAL A 19 0.57 20.18 -3.94
CA VAL A 19 1.38 18.96 -3.81
C VAL A 19 2.40 18.88 -4.96
N VAL A 20 2.01 19.24 -6.18
CA VAL A 20 2.93 19.30 -7.34
C VAL A 20 4.02 20.35 -7.10
N ASP A 21 3.71 21.50 -6.52
CA ASP A 21 4.71 22.53 -6.25
C ASP A 21 5.70 22.10 -5.15
N ALA A 22 5.24 21.45 -4.09
CA ALA A 22 6.11 20.91 -3.04
C ALA A 22 7.10 19.88 -3.60
N VAL A 23 6.61 18.95 -4.43
CA VAL A 23 7.50 17.95 -5.04
C VAL A 23 8.30 18.51 -6.20
N ARG A 24 7.78 19.48 -6.92
CA ARG A 24 8.57 20.23 -7.92
C ARG A 24 9.79 20.85 -7.25
N HIS A 25 9.64 21.38 -6.05
CA HIS A 25 10.76 21.88 -5.24
C HIS A 25 11.71 20.76 -4.80
N ALA A 26 11.19 19.65 -4.28
CA ALA A 26 11.99 18.49 -3.87
C ALA A 26 12.71 17.81 -5.05
N LEU A 27 12.11 17.83 -6.25
CA LEU A 27 12.70 17.26 -7.47
C LEU A 27 13.52 18.29 -8.27
N ALA A 28 13.64 19.54 -7.86
CA ALA A 28 14.45 20.56 -8.55
C ALA A 28 15.95 20.23 -8.52
N GLY A 29 16.42 19.51 -7.49
CA GLY A 29 17.79 18.98 -7.39
C GLY A 29 17.91 17.54 -7.88
N PRO A 30 19.06 16.86 -7.74
CA PRO A 30 19.24 15.43 -8.00
C PRO A 30 18.47 14.62 -6.95
N GLY A 31 17.13 14.72 -6.95
CA GLY A 31 16.34 14.49 -5.78
C GLY A 31 15.67 13.13 -5.71
N VAL A 32 15.60 12.67 -4.48
CA VAL A 32 14.62 11.70 -3.99
C VAL A 32 13.52 12.51 -3.34
N ALA A 33 12.28 12.33 -3.76
CA ALA A 33 11.12 12.84 -3.06
C ALA A 33 10.33 11.68 -2.43
N VAL A 34 9.90 11.86 -1.20
CA VAL A 34 9.04 10.91 -0.48
C VAL A 34 7.70 11.60 -0.24
N LEU A 35 6.66 11.07 -0.86
CA LEU A 35 5.28 11.48 -0.65
C LEU A 35 4.59 10.48 0.28
N GLN A 36 4.24 10.93 1.46
CA GLN A 36 3.35 10.21 2.36
C GLN A 36 1.91 10.69 2.14
N ALA A 37 1.04 9.78 1.72
CA ALA A 37 -0.39 10.10 1.55
C ALA A 37 -1.25 8.86 1.80
N GLU A 38 -2.45 9.08 2.36
CA GLU A 38 -3.40 8.04 2.67
C GLU A 38 -3.79 7.19 1.45
N PRO A 39 -4.17 5.92 1.63
CA PRO A 39 -4.78 5.11 0.59
C PRO A 39 -6.00 5.83 -0.02
N GLY A 40 -6.10 5.84 -1.35
CA GLY A 40 -7.18 6.55 -2.05
C GLY A 40 -6.97 8.06 -2.22
N ALA A 41 -5.95 8.65 -1.62
CA ALA A 41 -5.65 10.09 -1.70
C ALA A 41 -5.05 10.56 -3.05
N GLY A 42 -5.06 9.71 -4.08
CA GLY A 42 -4.64 10.10 -5.43
C GLY A 42 -3.14 10.06 -5.69
N LYS A 43 -2.34 9.29 -4.93
CA LYS A 43 -0.89 9.11 -5.12
C LYS A 43 -0.51 8.84 -6.59
N THR A 44 -1.25 7.97 -7.27
CA THR A 44 -1.02 7.62 -8.67
C THR A 44 -1.20 8.82 -9.61
N THR A 45 -2.30 9.56 -9.46
CA THR A 45 -2.59 10.76 -10.28
C THR A 45 -1.49 11.81 -10.11
N TYR A 46 -1.09 12.03 -8.90
CA TYR A 46 -0.03 12.93 -8.54
C TYR A 46 1.32 12.53 -9.17
N ALA A 47 1.73 11.27 -9.00
CA ALA A 47 2.99 10.79 -9.56
C ALA A 47 3.01 10.85 -11.09
N LEU A 48 1.89 10.58 -11.75
CA LEU A 48 1.76 10.69 -13.20
C LEU A 48 1.77 12.16 -13.66
N ARG A 49 1.23 13.09 -12.88
CA ARG A 49 1.36 14.51 -13.17
C ARG A 49 2.83 14.98 -13.13
N VAL A 50 3.58 14.52 -12.13
CA VAL A 50 5.02 14.78 -12.05
C VAL A 50 5.76 14.14 -13.24
N ALA A 51 5.41 12.92 -13.61
CA ALA A 51 6.03 12.22 -14.73
C ALA A 51 5.81 12.96 -16.07
N THR A 52 4.58 13.37 -16.36
CA THR A 52 4.27 14.16 -17.57
C THR A 52 5.04 15.45 -17.61
N GLU A 53 5.08 16.20 -16.52
CA GLU A 53 5.81 17.47 -16.48
C GLU A 53 7.32 17.30 -16.72
N LEU A 54 7.94 16.27 -16.12
CA LEU A 54 9.36 16.01 -16.29
C LEU A 54 9.69 15.53 -17.74
N LEU A 55 8.79 14.76 -18.38
CA LEU A 55 8.88 14.38 -19.78
C LEU A 55 8.76 15.60 -20.71
N ASP A 56 7.74 16.43 -20.49
CA ASP A 56 7.49 17.64 -21.31
C ASP A 56 8.66 18.63 -21.24
N ARG A 57 9.29 18.74 -20.08
CA ARG A 57 10.50 19.58 -19.89
C ARG A 57 11.78 18.93 -20.40
N GLY A 58 11.74 17.69 -20.87
CA GLY A 58 12.92 16.96 -21.32
C GLY A 58 13.94 16.61 -20.23
N ILE A 59 13.55 16.71 -18.95
CA ILE A 59 14.40 16.38 -17.78
C ILE A 59 14.61 14.87 -17.70
N ILE A 60 13.59 14.11 -18.08
CA ILE A 60 13.63 12.66 -18.20
C ILE A 60 13.19 12.24 -19.61
N ARG A 61 13.55 11.04 -19.99
CA ARG A 61 13.15 10.40 -21.25
C ARG A 61 12.42 9.07 -21.02
N ALA A 62 12.46 8.57 -19.80
CA ALA A 62 11.78 7.32 -19.45
C ALA A 62 11.16 7.40 -18.06
N VAL A 63 10.13 6.56 -17.85
CA VAL A 63 9.48 6.37 -16.56
C VAL A 63 9.53 4.89 -16.20
N THR A 64 9.98 4.57 -15.00
CA THR A 64 9.92 3.21 -14.45
C THR A 64 9.03 3.25 -13.21
N VAL A 65 7.95 2.48 -13.21
CA VAL A 65 7.11 2.28 -12.05
C VAL A 65 7.42 0.93 -11.42
N VAL A 66 7.57 0.89 -10.11
CA VAL A 66 7.74 -0.35 -9.35
C VAL A 66 6.59 -0.48 -8.36
N ALA A 67 5.82 -1.55 -8.51
CA ALA A 67 4.63 -1.82 -7.71
C ALA A 67 4.76 -3.12 -6.91
N PRO A 68 4.00 -3.30 -5.82
CA PRO A 68 4.06 -4.52 -5.00
C PRO A 68 3.61 -5.79 -5.71
N THR A 69 2.63 -5.70 -6.60
CA THR A 69 1.98 -6.86 -7.24
C THR A 69 1.83 -6.70 -8.75
N GLU A 70 1.66 -7.82 -9.46
CA GLU A 70 1.40 -7.84 -10.91
C GLU A 70 0.11 -7.07 -11.27
N HIS A 71 -0.92 -7.19 -10.46
CA HIS A 71 -2.17 -6.48 -10.67
C HIS A 71 -1.98 -4.95 -10.62
N LEU A 72 -1.29 -4.45 -9.60
CA LEU A 72 -0.98 -3.03 -9.48
C LEU A 72 -0.10 -2.52 -10.62
N LYS A 73 0.82 -3.35 -11.13
CA LYS A 73 1.63 -3.03 -12.30
C LYS A 73 0.77 -2.73 -13.52
N THR A 74 -0.28 -3.54 -13.76
CA THR A 74 -1.23 -3.33 -14.85
C THR A 74 -2.08 -2.07 -14.61
N GLN A 75 -2.58 -1.87 -13.39
CA GLN A 75 -3.33 -0.65 -13.06
C GLN A 75 -2.51 0.62 -13.27
N TRP A 76 -1.21 0.60 -12.94
CA TRP A 76 -0.32 1.71 -13.21
C TRP A 76 -0.17 2.00 -14.70
N ALA A 77 -0.02 0.95 -15.53
CA ALA A 77 0.09 1.10 -16.98
C ALA A 77 -1.20 1.71 -17.57
N ASP A 78 -2.36 1.24 -17.13
CA ASP A 78 -3.68 1.76 -17.54
C ASP A 78 -3.87 3.22 -17.11
N ALA A 79 -3.49 3.54 -15.88
CA ALA A 79 -3.57 4.92 -15.39
C ALA A 79 -2.63 5.87 -16.15
N ALA A 80 -1.41 5.42 -16.45
CA ALA A 80 -0.43 6.19 -17.21
C ALA A 80 -0.89 6.43 -18.66
N ALA A 81 -1.49 5.43 -19.31
CA ALA A 81 -2.02 5.56 -20.66
C ALA A 81 -3.09 6.67 -20.78
N ARG A 82 -3.91 6.86 -19.73
CA ARG A 82 -4.94 7.91 -19.71
C ARG A 82 -4.37 9.33 -19.74
N VAL A 83 -3.13 9.51 -19.33
CA VAL A 83 -2.42 10.80 -19.37
C VAL A 83 -1.34 10.86 -20.46
N GLY A 84 -1.40 9.93 -21.42
CA GLY A 84 -0.48 9.88 -22.56
C GLY A 84 0.90 9.29 -22.28
N VAL A 85 1.11 8.67 -21.11
CA VAL A 85 2.35 8.00 -20.75
C VAL A 85 2.17 6.48 -20.93
N HIS A 86 2.81 5.91 -21.93
CA HIS A 86 2.69 4.48 -22.23
C HIS A 86 3.77 3.68 -21.50
N LEU A 87 3.35 2.85 -20.55
CA LEU A 87 4.21 1.94 -19.81
C LEU A 87 3.98 0.50 -20.28
N ASN A 88 5.08 -0.26 -20.46
CA ASN A 88 4.99 -1.68 -20.78
C ASN A 88 4.85 -2.52 -19.49
N PRO A 89 3.66 -3.07 -19.18
CA PRO A 89 3.49 -3.95 -18.02
C PRO A 89 3.96 -5.38 -18.30
N ALA A 90 4.11 -5.76 -19.56
CA ALA A 90 4.56 -7.10 -19.96
C ALA A 90 6.10 -7.21 -20.09
N PHE A 91 6.85 -6.17 -19.68
CA PHE A 91 8.30 -6.23 -19.71
C PHE A 91 8.83 -7.41 -18.89
N SER A 92 9.75 -8.17 -19.48
CA SER A 92 10.40 -9.32 -18.86
C SER A 92 11.90 -9.11 -18.73
N ASN A 93 12.47 -9.52 -17.60
CA ASN A 93 13.92 -9.51 -17.40
C ASN A 93 14.68 -10.40 -18.43
N SER A 94 14.03 -11.40 -18.98
CA SER A 94 14.62 -12.29 -19.97
C SER A 94 14.76 -11.64 -21.35
N SER A 95 13.83 -10.76 -21.75
CA SER A 95 13.91 -10.03 -23.00
C SER A 95 14.87 -8.86 -22.92
N GLY A 96 14.92 -8.17 -21.79
CA GLY A 96 15.78 -7.00 -21.54
C GLY A 96 15.51 -5.79 -22.47
N VAL A 97 14.72 -5.97 -23.52
CA VAL A 97 14.46 -5.01 -24.58
C VAL A 97 13.06 -4.43 -24.42
N GLN A 98 12.92 -3.14 -24.67
CA GLN A 98 11.66 -2.42 -24.67
C GLN A 98 11.41 -1.85 -26.08
N SER A 99 10.18 -1.95 -26.57
CA SER A 99 9.77 -1.29 -27.80
C SER A 99 9.82 0.24 -27.64
N HIS A 100 10.18 0.92 -28.72
CA HIS A 100 10.27 2.39 -28.77
C HIS A 100 8.93 3.11 -28.60
N GLU A 101 7.82 2.40 -28.70
CA GLU A 101 6.47 2.93 -28.49
C GLU A 101 6.13 3.21 -27.02
N TYR A 102 6.92 2.66 -26.09
CA TYR A 102 6.71 2.86 -24.65
C TYR A 102 7.64 3.92 -24.09
N HIS A 103 7.09 4.80 -23.27
CA HIS A 103 7.84 5.77 -22.47
C HIS A 103 8.58 5.10 -21.30
N GLY A 104 8.26 3.85 -20.98
CA GLY A 104 8.89 3.14 -19.89
C GLY A 104 8.26 1.79 -19.57
N VAL A 105 8.49 1.33 -18.35
CA VAL A 105 8.04 0.01 -17.88
C VAL A 105 7.34 0.09 -16.55
N ALA A 106 6.40 -0.84 -16.32
CA ALA A 106 5.87 -1.13 -14.99
C ALA A 106 6.41 -2.50 -14.53
N LEU A 107 6.98 -2.56 -13.33
CA LEU A 107 7.71 -3.69 -12.76
C LEU A 107 7.16 -4.04 -11.39
N THR A 108 7.47 -5.24 -10.89
CA THR A 108 7.30 -5.56 -9.48
C THR A 108 8.62 -5.47 -8.72
N TYR A 109 8.57 -5.29 -7.39
CA TYR A 109 9.76 -5.32 -6.53
C TYR A 109 10.53 -6.64 -6.66
N ALA A 110 9.82 -7.77 -6.73
CA ALA A 110 10.42 -9.08 -6.96
C ALA A 110 11.16 -9.17 -8.30
N GLN A 111 10.58 -8.59 -9.38
CA GLN A 111 11.20 -8.57 -10.70
C GLN A 111 12.49 -7.75 -10.71
N VAL A 112 12.52 -6.61 -10.05
CA VAL A 112 13.73 -5.78 -9.92
C VAL A 112 14.79 -6.50 -9.10
N ALA A 113 14.42 -7.07 -7.96
CA ALA A 113 15.34 -7.81 -7.09
C ALA A 113 15.93 -9.05 -7.75
N ALA A 114 15.22 -9.68 -8.67
CA ALA A 114 15.73 -10.84 -9.43
C ALA A 114 16.87 -10.49 -10.42
N ASN A 115 16.94 -9.25 -10.92
CA ASN A 115 18.02 -8.80 -11.81
C ASN A 115 18.27 -7.29 -11.65
N PRO A 116 18.83 -6.82 -10.52
CA PRO A 116 19.08 -5.40 -10.27
C PRO A 116 20.00 -4.76 -11.31
N ALA A 117 21.02 -5.49 -11.75
CA ALA A 117 22.01 -5.01 -12.71
C ALA A 117 21.40 -4.63 -14.08
N LEU A 118 20.41 -5.39 -14.56
CA LEU A 118 19.65 -5.05 -15.77
C LEU A 118 18.95 -3.69 -15.61
N HIS A 119 18.24 -3.51 -14.50
CA HIS A 119 17.49 -2.28 -14.26
C HIS A 119 18.42 -1.10 -13.99
N ARG A 120 19.56 -1.31 -13.31
CA ARG A 120 20.62 -0.31 -13.17
C ARG A 120 21.11 0.19 -14.51
N ARG A 121 21.44 -0.73 -15.41
CA ARG A 121 21.91 -0.36 -16.75
C ARG A 121 20.89 0.48 -17.51
N ARG A 122 19.62 0.06 -17.52
CA ARG A 122 18.52 0.81 -18.14
C ARG A 122 18.40 2.23 -17.58
N THR A 123 18.55 2.37 -16.26
CA THR A 123 18.48 3.64 -15.56
C THR A 123 19.68 4.56 -15.86
N ILE A 124 20.86 4.00 -16.12
CA ILE A 124 22.05 4.74 -16.54
C ILE A 124 21.94 5.18 -18.01
N ASP A 125 21.48 4.28 -18.87
CA ASP A 125 21.44 4.49 -20.32
C ASP A 125 20.39 5.56 -20.72
N THR A 126 19.38 5.79 -19.89
CA THR A 126 18.30 6.74 -20.18
C THR A 126 17.94 7.55 -18.94
N PRO A 127 17.91 8.91 -19.03
CA PRO A 127 17.41 9.75 -17.96
C PRO A 127 16.00 9.35 -17.53
N THR A 128 15.86 8.81 -16.34
CA THR A 128 14.64 8.12 -15.86
C THR A 128 14.09 8.72 -14.57
N LEU A 129 12.76 8.88 -14.52
CA LEU A 129 12.01 8.97 -13.26
C LEU A 129 11.66 7.56 -12.80
N VAL A 130 12.05 7.20 -11.61
CA VAL A 130 11.62 5.97 -10.94
C VAL A 130 10.55 6.30 -9.92
N ILE A 131 9.36 5.71 -10.06
CA ILE A 131 8.25 5.80 -9.13
C ILE A 131 8.19 4.49 -8.36
N LEU A 132 8.33 4.57 -7.03
CA LEU A 132 8.34 3.42 -6.12
C LEU A 132 7.03 3.43 -5.33
N ASP A 133 6.05 2.67 -5.79
CA ASP A 133 4.73 2.62 -5.18
C ASP A 133 4.72 1.70 -3.95
N GLU A 134 4.12 2.18 -2.85
CA GLU A 134 4.11 1.51 -1.55
C GLU A 134 5.53 1.02 -1.16
N ILE A 135 6.48 1.96 -1.15
CA ILE A 135 7.94 1.68 -1.01
C ILE A 135 8.28 0.86 0.23
N HIS A 136 7.43 0.84 1.27
CA HIS A 136 7.63 0.03 2.45
C HIS A 136 7.70 -1.48 2.12
N HIS A 137 7.06 -1.94 1.03
CA HIS A 137 7.21 -3.29 0.51
C HIS A 137 8.57 -3.56 -0.16
N GLY A 138 9.27 -2.54 -0.58
CA GLY A 138 10.59 -2.66 -1.22
C GLY A 138 11.68 -3.26 -0.33
N GLY A 139 11.40 -3.46 0.95
CA GLY A 139 12.30 -4.08 1.92
C GLY A 139 11.80 -5.39 2.52
N ASP A 140 10.72 -6.00 2.02
CA ASP A 140 10.09 -7.19 2.61
C ASP A 140 11.04 -8.39 2.71
N ALA A 141 12.02 -8.51 1.80
CA ALA A 141 13.21 -9.31 2.01
C ALA A 141 14.44 -8.39 2.05
N LYS A 142 15.42 -8.64 2.91
CA LYS A 142 16.67 -7.84 2.97
C LYS A 142 17.31 -7.67 1.60
N SER A 143 17.32 -8.74 0.79
CA SER A 143 17.84 -8.74 -0.57
C SER A 143 17.08 -7.82 -1.52
N TRP A 144 15.81 -7.54 -1.28
CA TRP A 144 15.03 -6.63 -2.13
C TRP A 144 15.44 -5.18 -1.93
N GLY A 145 15.66 -4.77 -0.67
CA GLY A 145 16.11 -3.42 -0.37
C GLY A 145 17.42 -3.06 -1.05
N ASP A 146 18.40 -3.96 -0.99
CA ASP A 146 19.69 -3.79 -1.64
C ASP A 146 19.57 -3.80 -3.16
N GLY A 147 18.77 -4.71 -3.72
CA GLY A 147 18.51 -4.78 -5.16
C GLY A 147 17.82 -3.53 -5.72
N ILE A 148 16.86 -2.97 -4.98
CA ILE A 148 16.19 -1.71 -5.34
C ILE A 148 17.17 -0.53 -5.30
N ARG A 149 18.04 -0.46 -4.30
CA ARG A 149 19.10 0.57 -4.22
C ARG A 149 20.05 0.43 -5.40
N GLU A 150 20.58 -0.77 -5.64
CA GLU A 150 21.49 -1.05 -6.75
C GLU A 150 20.88 -0.63 -8.10
N ALA A 151 19.63 -1.02 -8.35
CA ALA A 151 18.95 -0.75 -9.62
C ALA A 151 18.73 0.75 -9.88
N PHE A 152 18.36 1.51 -8.85
CA PHE A 152 17.78 2.85 -9.04
C PHE A 152 18.57 3.98 -8.39
N GLU A 153 19.70 3.72 -7.75
CA GLU A 153 20.58 4.78 -7.25
C GLU A 153 21.00 5.77 -8.36
N PRO A 154 21.30 5.33 -9.62
CA PRO A 154 21.67 6.24 -10.68
C PRO A 154 20.49 6.98 -11.34
N ALA A 155 19.26 6.78 -10.89
CA ALA A 155 18.08 7.42 -11.50
C ALA A 155 18.18 8.96 -11.45
N THR A 156 17.77 9.61 -12.55
CA THR A 156 17.74 11.08 -12.63
C THR A 156 16.82 11.65 -11.57
N ARG A 157 15.68 11.01 -11.34
CA ARG A 157 14.71 11.36 -10.29
C ARG A 157 14.10 10.10 -9.68
N ARG A 158 13.81 10.12 -8.40
CA ARG A 158 13.11 9.05 -7.66
C ARG A 158 11.95 9.67 -6.88
N LEU A 159 10.78 9.08 -7.02
CA LEU A 159 9.58 9.44 -6.28
C LEU A 159 9.10 8.21 -5.51
N SER A 160 9.21 8.25 -4.21
CA SER A 160 8.73 7.20 -3.30
C SER A 160 7.35 7.56 -2.77
N LEU A 161 6.39 6.67 -2.94
CA LEU A 161 5.00 6.81 -2.51
C LEU A 161 4.71 5.82 -1.40
N THR A 162 4.06 6.27 -0.33
CA THR A 162 3.62 5.37 0.75
C THR A 162 2.50 5.99 1.57
N GLY A 163 1.57 5.17 2.05
CA GLY A 163 0.60 5.55 3.08
C GLY A 163 1.12 5.24 4.49
N THR A 164 2.03 4.30 4.61
CA THR A 164 2.56 3.77 5.88
C THR A 164 4.10 3.75 5.83
N PRO A 165 4.78 4.87 6.12
CA PRO A 165 6.24 4.98 6.00
C PRO A 165 6.99 4.28 7.15
N PHE A 166 6.44 3.19 7.66
CA PHE A 166 7.01 2.37 8.72
C PHE A 166 6.86 0.89 8.40
N ARG A 167 7.70 0.09 9.02
CA ARG A 167 7.71 -1.37 8.87
C ARG A 167 7.53 -2.02 10.23
N SER A 168 7.06 -3.27 10.22
CA SER A 168 6.99 -4.11 11.42
C SER A 168 8.36 -4.58 11.92
N ASP A 169 9.38 -4.54 11.05
CA ASP A 169 10.77 -4.80 11.37
C ASP A 169 11.57 -3.48 11.47
N THR A 170 12.80 -3.55 11.95
CA THR A 170 13.69 -2.40 12.12
C THR A 170 14.51 -2.07 10.86
N SER A 171 14.26 -2.72 9.73
CA SER A 171 15.01 -2.54 8.51
C SER A 171 14.64 -1.20 7.83
N PRO A 172 15.63 -0.40 7.40
CA PRO A 172 15.33 0.88 6.75
C PRO A 172 14.71 0.66 5.37
N ILE A 173 13.69 1.45 5.05
CA ILE A 173 13.06 1.49 3.73
C ILE A 173 14.05 2.12 2.74
N PRO A 174 14.28 1.54 1.56
CA PRO A 174 15.15 2.12 0.55
C PRO A 174 14.75 3.55 0.19
N PHE A 175 15.73 4.46 0.07
CA PHE A 175 15.54 5.88 -0.30
C PHE A 175 14.67 6.72 0.64
N VAL A 176 14.32 6.21 1.81
CA VAL A 176 13.64 6.97 2.86
C VAL A 176 14.70 7.47 3.85
N ARG A 177 14.63 8.76 4.19
CA ARG A 177 15.44 9.35 5.26
C ARG A 177 14.77 9.11 6.59
N TYR A 178 15.58 9.05 7.64
CA TYR A 178 15.11 8.90 9.01
C TYR A 178 15.70 10.01 9.88
N GLU A 179 14.88 10.57 10.74
CA GLU A 179 15.25 11.63 11.66
C GLU A 179 14.92 11.19 13.09
N MET A 180 15.80 11.54 14.02
CA MET A 180 15.60 11.24 15.44
C MET A 180 14.66 12.30 16.01
N GLY A 181 13.51 11.86 16.56
CA GLY A 181 12.61 12.73 17.29
C GLY A 181 13.17 13.16 18.64
N GLU A 182 12.61 14.20 19.26
CA GLU A 182 12.96 14.66 20.61
C GLU A 182 12.76 13.58 21.68
N ASP A 183 11.87 12.62 21.43
CA ASP A 183 11.59 11.46 22.27
C ASP A 183 12.57 10.29 22.05
N GLY A 184 13.61 10.48 21.23
CA GLY A 184 14.58 9.45 20.91
C GLY A 184 14.07 8.37 19.95
N ILE A 185 12.89 8.54 19.35
CA ILE A 185 12.33 7.60 18.39
C ILE A 185 12.73 8.01 16.97
N LEU A 186 13.25 7.06 16.21
CA LEU A 186 13.61 7.25 14.81
C LEU A 186 12.33 7.25 13.95
N ARG A 187 12.08 8.33 13.22
CA ARG A 187 10.94 8.51 12.32
C ARG A 187 11.38 8.67 10.89
N SER A 188 10.58 8.14 9.96
CA SER A 188 10.77 8.42 8.52
C SER A 188 10.44 9.88 8.22
N ALA A 189 11.31 10.52 7.45
CA ALA A 189 11.10 11.87 6.95
C ALA A 189 10.51 11.84 5.56
N SER A 190 9.38 12.52 5.36
CA SER A 190 8.77 12.75 4.06
C SER A 190 9.02 14.17 3.57
N ASP A 191 9.15 14.35 2.26
CA ASP A 191 9.28 15.69 1.66
C ASP A 191 7.92 16.37 1.57
N HIS A 192 6.84 15.58 1.46
CA HIS A 192 5.47 16.05 1.56
C HIS A 192 4.59 15.01 2.23
N THR A 193 3.68 15.48 3.09
CA THR A 193 2.68 14.63 3.76
C THR A 193 1.30 15.17 3.45
N TYR A 194 0.42 14.29 2.95
CA TYR A 194 -1.01 14.51 2.86
C TYR A 194 -1.70 13.45 3.72
N GLY A 195 -1.87 13.79 4.98
CA GLY A 195 -2.34 12.86 6.01
C GLY A 195 -3.85 12.72 6.05
N TYR A 196 -4.31 11.85 6.95
CA TYR A 196 -5.74 11.55 7.11
C TYR A 196 -6.56 12.80 7.47
N ALA A 197 -6.01 13.69 8.29
CA ALA A 197 -6.72 14.90 8.72
C ALA A 197 -6.99 15.85 7.53
N GLU A 198 -5.98 16.06 6.67
CA GLU A 198 -6.11 16.86 5.45
C GLU A 198 -7.09 16.20 4.48
N ALA A 199 -6.91 14.90 4.22
CA ALA A 199 -7.76 14.16 3.29
C ALA A 199 -9.22 14.09 3.76
N LEU A 200 -9.47 14.06 5.07
CA LEU A 200 -10.81 14.11 5.65
C LEU A 200 -11.44 15.50 5.49
N ARG A 201 -10.68 16.57 5.82
CA ARG A 201 -11.12 17.95 5.65
C ARG A 201 -11.50 18.27 4.21
N ASP A 202 -10.73 17.75 3.26
CA ASP A 202 -10.92 17.96 1.82
C ASP A 202 -11.98 17.02 1.23
N GLY A 203 -12.60 16.13 2.04
CA GLY A 203 -13.62 15.20 1.60
C GLY A 203 -13.13 14.08 0.68
N VAL A 204 -11.81 13.84 0.63
CA VAL A 204 -11.17 12.82 -0.22
C VAL A 204 -11.29 11.43 0.38
N VAL A 205 -11.23 11.34 1.70
CA VAL A 205 -11.42 10.08 2.43
C VAL A 205 -12.66 10.16 3.32
N ARG A 206 -13.24 9.01 3.62
CA ARG A 206 -14.39 8.91 4.53
C ARG A 206 -13.89 8.91 5.98
N PRO A 207 -14.66 9.47 6.93
CA PRO A 207 -14.34 9.34 8.34
C PRO A 207 -14.34 7.87 8.75
N VAL A 208 -13.30 7.46 9.48
CA VAL A 208 -13.18 6.11 10.04
C VAL A 208 -13.51 6.15 11.51
N LEU A 209 -14.49 5.33 11.91
CA LEU A 209 -14.87 5.15 13.30
C LEU A 209 -14.32 3.80 13.77
N PHE A 210 -13.41 3.85 14.75
CA PHE A 210 -12.85 2.65 15.36
C PHE A 210 -13.71 2.23 16.55
N LEU A 211 -14.22 1.00 16.51
CA LEU A 211 -14.88 0.36 17.63
C LEU A 211 -13.97 -0.75 18.17
N ALA A 212 -13.46 -0.56 19.38
CA ALA A 212 -12.61 -1.56 20.03
C ALA A 212 -13.47 -2.47 20.92
N TYR A 213 -13.39 -3.77 20.66
CA TYR A 213 -14.01 -4.79 21.52
C TYR A 213 -12.93 -5.38 22.42
N GLY A 214 -13.06 -5.20 23.72
CA GLY A 214 -12.21 -5.80 24.73
C GLY A 214 -12.98 -6.78 25.59
N GLY A 215 -12.30 -7.75 26.20
CA GLY A 215 -12.93 -8.72 27.08
C GLY A 215 -11.91 -9.51 27.89
N ALA A 216 -12.36 -10.11 29.00
CA ALA A 216 -11.57 -11.06 29.74
C ALA A 216 -11.61 -12.42 29.03
N MET A 217 -10.45 -13.04 28.88
CA MET A 217 -10.30 -14.36 28.30
C MET A 217 -9.68 -15.30 29.31
N ARG A 218 -10.11 -16.56 29.26
CA ARG A 218 -9.57 -17.64 30.08
C ARG A 218 -9.20 -18.80 29.18
N TRP A 219 -8.05 -19.39 29.44
CA TRP A 219 -7.59 -20.60 28.71
C TRP A 219 -6.75 -21.45 29.65
N ARG A 220 -6.59 -22.73 29.27
CA ARG A 220 -5.65 -23.63 29.91
C ARG A 220 -4.38 -23.73 29.11
N THR A 221 -3.24 -23.61 29.79
CA THR A 221 -1.94 -23.90 29.19
C THR A 221 -1.79 -25.39 28.90
N LYS A 222 -0.79 -25.76 28.11
CA LYS A 222 -0.44 -27.19 27.92
C LYS A 222 -0.04 -27.89 29.21
N ALA A 223 0.42 -27.14 30.22
CA ALA A 223 0.77 -27.64 31.55
C ALA A 223 -0.44 -27.84 32.46
N GLY A 224 -1.63 -27.38 32.03
CA GLY A 224 -2.87 -27.51 32.78
C GLY A 224 -3.25 -26.29 33.63
N ASP A 225 -2.39 -25.25 33.67
CA ASP A 225 -2.65 -24.05 34.45
C ASP A 225 -3.75 -23.21 33.80
N GLU A 226 -4.65 -22.68 34.63
CA GLU A 226 -5.63 -21.70 34.16
C GLU A 226 -5.00 -20.30 34.13
N VAL A 227 -5.07 -19.68 32.95
CA VAL A 227 -4.60 -18.31 32.73
C VAL A 227 -5.78 -17.45 32.34
N SER A 228 -5.87 -16.25 32.92
CA SER A 228 -6.81 -15.24 32.48
C SER A 228 -6.06 -13.98 32.09
N ALA A 229 -6.49 -13.34 31.01
CA ALA A 229 -5.96 -12.05 30.57
C ALA A 229 -7.06 -11.23 29.94
N ARG A 230 -6.85 -9.91 29.88
CA ARG A 230 -7.76 -8.99 29.23
C ARG A 230 -7.09 -8.42 27.97
N LEU A 231 -7.80 -8.44 26.85
CA LEU A 231 -7.31 -7.80 25.62
C LEU A 231 -7.17 -6.28 25.85
N GLY A 232 -6.02 -5.74 25.46
CA GLY A 232 -5.70 -4.31 25.62
C GLY A 232 -4.91 -3.98 26.87
N GLU A 233 -4.67 -4.95 27.78
CA GLU A 233 -3.75 -4.77 28.90
C GLU A 233 -2.31 -5.16 28.50
N PRO A 234 -1.29 -4.55 29.14
CA PRO A 234 0.11 -4.95 28.90
C PRO A 234 0.34 -6.40 29.32
N LEU A 235 0.69 -7.23 28.38
CA LEU A 235 1.01 -8.65 28.57
C LEU A 235 2.40 -8.94 28.02
N THR A 236 3.03 -10.02 28.50
CA THR A 236 4.24 -10.54 27.85
C THR A 236 3.92 -10.99 26.43
N LYS A 237 4.92 -10.99 25.55
CA LYS A 237 4.74 -11.36 24.13
C LYS A 237 4.07 -12.72 23.96
N ASP A 238 4.45 -13.70 24.80
CA ASP A 238 3.90 -15.07 24.75
C ASP A 238 2.45 -15.12 25.22
N LEU A 239 2.12 -14.42 26.31
CA LEU A 239 0.75 -14.33 26.81
C LEU A 239 -0.14 -13.59 25.83
N THR A 240 0.35 -12.52 25.20
CA THR A 240 -0.36 -11.82 24.14
C THR A 240 -0.70 -12.74 22.97
N ALA A 241 0.27 -13.55 22.51
CA ALA A 241 0.04 -14.50 21.41
C ALA A 241 -0.98 -15.58 21.79
N GLN A 242 -0.96 -16.08 23.04
CA GLN A 242 -1.95 -17.06 23.53
C GLN A 242 -3.33 -16.43 23.65
N ALA A 243 -3.43 -15.21 24.19
CA ALA A 243 -4.66 -14.46 24.31
C ALA A 243 -5.31 -14.24 22.94
N TRP A 244 -4.55 -13.82 21.93
CA TRP A 244 -5.07 -13.66 20.57
C TRP A 244 -5.52 -14.97 19.95
N ARG A 245 -4.78 -16.07 20.13
CA ARG A 245 -5.23 -17.39 19.62
C ARG A 245 -6.56 -17.80 20.26
N THR A 246 -6.72 -17.55 21.54
CA THR A 246 -7.97 -17.87 22.26
C THR A 246 -9.13 -16.98 21.80
N ALA A 247 -8.88 -15.68 21.64
CA ALA A 247 -9.88 -14.74 21.16
C ALA A 247 -10.35 -15.07 19.73
N LEU A 248 -9.42 -15.40 18.85
CA LEU A 248 -9.70 -15.65 17.43
C LEU A 248 -10.13 -17.11 17.16
N ASP A 249 -10.29 -17.94 18.19
CA ASP A 249 -10.82 -19.29 18.01
C ASP A 249 -12.31 -19.23 17.62
N PRO A 250 -12.72 -19.76 16.45
CA PRO A 250 -14.12 -19.79 16.04
C PRO A 250 -15.03 -20.60 16.97
N LYS A 251 -14.46 -21.47 17.80
CA LYS A 251 -15.20 -22.27 18.78
C LYS A 251 -15.39 -21.55 20.10
N GLY A 252 -14.71 -20.42 20.31
CA GLY A 252 -14.85 -19.58 21.49
C GLY A 252 -16.08 -18.69 21.42
N GLU A 253 -16.38 -18.00 22.50
CA GLU A 253 -17.54 -17.10 22.62
C GLU A 253 -17.28 -15.71 22.03
N TRP A 254 -16.01 -15.33 21.88
CA TRP A 254 -15.63 -13.96 21.53
C TRP A 254 -15.92 -13.64 20.06
N VAL A 255 -15.50 -14.50 19.13
CA VAL A 255 -15.72 -14.28 17.68
C VAL A 255 -17.21 -14.19 17.35
N PRO A 256 -18.08 -15.11 17.80
CA PRO A 256 -19.53 -14.97 17.55
C PRO A 256 -20.11 -13.67 18.10
N SER A 257 -19.68 -13.24 19.30
CA SER A 257 -20.15 -12.00 19.91
C SER A 257 -19.74 -10.75 19.14
N VAL A 258 -18.49 -10.71 18.66
CA VAL A 258 -17.98 -9.60 17.81
C VAL A 258 -18.68 -9.58 16.46
N LEU A 259 -18.87 -10.74 15.82
CA LEU A 259 -19.59 -10.83 14.54
C LEU A 259 -21.04 -10.38 14.67
N ALA A 260 -21.73 -10.76 15.75
CA ALA A 260 -23.10 -10.30 16.01
C ALA A 260 -23.18 -8.79 16.24
N ALA A 261 -22.20 -8.21 16.98
CA ALA A 261 -22.13 -6.78 17.19
C ALA A 261 -21.83 -6.02 15.87
N ALA A 262 -20.96 -6.56 15.03
CA ALA A 262 -20.64 -6.01 13.72
C ALA A 262 -21.85 -6.04 12.77
N ASP A 263 -22.59 -7.16 12.74
CA ASP A 263 -23.81 -7.29 11.96
C ASP A 263 -24.90 -6.31 12.39
N LYS A 264 -25.10 -6.18 13.71
CA LYS A 264 -26.03 -5.17 14.25
C LYS A 264 -25.64 -3.77 13.78
N ARG A 265 -24.35 -3.42 13.87
CA ARG A 265 -23.86 -2.11 13.41
C ARG A 265 -24.02 -1.91 11.90
N LEU A 266 -23.73 -2.92 11.10
CA LEU A 266 -23.95 -2.89 9.66
C LEU A 266 -25.42 -2.70 9.33
N SER A 267 -26.32 -3.38 10.04
CA SER A 267 -27.78 -3.23 9.88
C SER A 267 -28.24 -1.82 10.23
N GLU A 268 -27.66 -1.17 11.23
CA GLU A 268 -27.94 0.25 11.55
C GLU A 268 -27.47 1.17 10.41
N VAL A 269 -26.28 0.95 9.87
CA VAL A 269 -25.74 1.75 8.76
C VAL A 269 -26.59 1.58 7.50
N ARG A 270 -27.07 0.38 7.22
CA ARG A 270 -27.92 0.07 6.03
C ARG A 270 -29.27 0.76 6.05
N ARG A 271 -29.71 1.31 7.16
CA ARG A 271 -30.92 2.17 7.19
C ARG A 271 -30.74 3.47 6.40
N HIS A 272 -29.50 3.95 6.29
CA HIS A 272 -29.14 5.18 5.59
C HIS A 272 -28.34 4.94 4.30
N VAL A 273 -27.63 3.81 4.23
CA VAL A 273 -26.81 3.38 3.10
C VAL A 273 -27.16 1.92 2.79
N PRO A 274 -28.25 1.66 2.03
CA PRO A 274 -28.81 0.32 1.86
C PRO A 274 -27.84 -0.72 1.29
N ASP A 275 -26.88 -0.29 0.49
CA ASP A 275 -25.85 -1.09 -0.16
C ASP A 275 -24.54 -1.20 0.66
N ALA A 276 -24.54 -0.73 1.92
CA ALA A 276 -23.35 -0.83 2.75
C ALA A 276 -22.89 -2.28 2.92
N GLY A 277 -21.63 -2.53 2.55
CA GLY A 277 -20.95 -3.82 2.68
C GLY A 277 -20.25 -3.99 4.02
N GLY A 278 -20.04 -5.25 4.40
CA GLY A 278 -19.20 -5.62 5.55
C GLY A 278 -18.02 -6.48 5.08
N LEU A 279 -16.85 -6.29 5.67
CA LEU A 279 -15.65 -7.10 5.41
C LEU A 279 -15.13 -7.67 6.73
N VAL A 280 -14.93 -8.99 6.75
CA VAL A 280 -14.29 -9.69 7.87
C VAL A 280 -12.94 -10.23 7.40
N ILE A 281 -11.87 -9.80 8.04
CA ILE A 281 -10.51 -10.29 7.78
C ILE A 281 -10.15 -11.32 8.83
N ALA A 282 -9.92 -12.54 8.41
CA ALA A 282 -9.58 -13.66 9.27
C ALA A 282 -8.05 -13.89 9.31
N SER A 283 -7.57 -14.53 10.37
CA SER A 283 -6.14 -14.81 10.58
C SER A 283 -5.56 -15.84 9.59
N ASN A 284 -6.39 -16.70 9.02
CA ASN A 284 -6.03 -17.71 8.04
C ASN A 284 -7.27 -18.24 7.31
N GLN A 285 -7.08 -19.04 6.27
CA GLN A 285 -8.16 -19.62 5.46
C GLN A 285 -9.14 -20.50 6.26
N THR A 286 -8.64 -21.28 7.22
CA THR A 286 -9.49 -22.13 8.08
C THR A 286 -10.41 -21.27 8.94
N ALA A 287 -9.87 -20.21 9.54
CA ALA A 287 -10.65 -19.24 10.32
C ALA A 287 -11.66 -18.51 9.42
N ALA A 288 -11.27 -18.10 8.19
CA ALA A 288 -12.17 -17.44 7.26
C ALA A 288 -13.41 -18.28 6.96
N ARG A 289 -13.22 -19.56 6.64
CA ARG A 289 -14.33 -20.50 6.40
C ARG A 289 -15.19 -20.73 7.64
N ALA A 290 -14.58 -20.80 8.82
CA ALA A 290 -15.30 -20.95 10.08
C ALA A 290 -16.12 -19.72 10.43
N TYR A 291 -15.54 -18.51 10.28
CA TYR A 291 -16.23 -17.24 10.52
C TYR A 291 -17.39 -17.03 9.53
N ALA A 292 -17.22 -17.46 8.27
CA ALA A 292 -18.30 -17.42 7.30
C ALA A 292 -19.51 -18.26 7.73
N LYS A 293 -19.28 -19.46 8.27
CA LYS A 293 -20.36 -20.31 8.81
C LYS A 293 -21.05 -19.68 10.04
N LEU A 294 -20.26 -19.09 10.95
CA LEU A 294 -20.81 -18.39 12.10
C LEU A 294 -21.67 -17.20 11.66
N LEU A 295 -21.16 -16.40 10.72
CA LEU A 295 -21.87 -15.24 10.21
C LEU A 295 -23.14 -15.64 9.47
N GLN A 296 -23.12 -16.73 8.68
CA GLN A 296 -24.32 -17.30 8.07
C GLN A 296 -25.36 -17.71 9.12
N GLY A 297 -24.93 -18.30 10.23
CA GLY A 297 -25.82 -18.63 11.34
C GLY A 297 -26.45 -17.40 12.04
N ILE A 298 -25.72 -16.28 12.07
CA ILE A 298 -26.19 -15.02 12.68
C ILE A 298 -27.14 -14.28 11.73
N THR A 299 -26.78 -14.17 10.45
CA THR A 299 -27.48 -13.31 9.48
C THR A 299 -28.53 -14.05 8.64
N GLY A 300 -28.44 -15.39 8.58
CA GLY A 300 -29.22 -16.22 7.65
C GLY A 300 -28.73 -16.19 6.20
N VAL A 301 -27.71 -15.38 5.89
CA VAL A 301 -27.16 -15.21 4.52
C VAL A 301 -25.72 -15.68 4.49
N ALA A 302 -25.38 -16.51 3.48
CA ALA A 302 -24.01 -16.96 3.30
C ALA A 302 -23.14 -15.82 2.79
N PRO A 303 -22.04 -15.45 3.50
CA PRO A 303 -21.12 -14.43 3.01
C PRO A 303 -20.24 -15.00 1.90
N THR A 304 -19.78 -14.14 0.99
CA THR A 304 -18.73 -14.49 0.03
C THR A 304 -17.42 -14.69 0.76
N VAL A 305 -16.73 -15.80 0.50
CA VAL A 305 -15.40 -16.09 1.03
C VAL A 305 -14.39 -15.93 -0.10
N VAL A 306 -13.37 -15.10 0.09
CA VAL A 306 -12.28 -14.91 -0.86
C VAL A 306 -11.00 -15.40 -0.19
N LEU A 307 -10.29 -16.31 -0.85
CA LEU A 307 -9.05 -16.90 -0.34
C LEU A 307 -7.94 -16.73 -1.38
N SER A 308 -6.69 -16.59 -0.90
CA SER A 308 -5.52 -16.41 -1.76
C SER A 308 -5.28 -17.53 -2.77
N ASP A 309 -5.78 -18.74 -2.47
CA ASP A 309 -5.60 -19.94 -3.32
C ASP A 309 -6.77 -20.15 -4.30
N ASP A 310 -7.83 -19.35 -4.21
CA ASP A 310 -8.94 -19.45 -5.13
C ASP A 310 -8.58 -18.85 -6.49
N ALA A 311 -8.91 -19.54 -7.59
CA ALA A 311 -8.68 -19.04 -8.93
C ALA A 311 -9.46 -17.71 -9.12
N GLY A 312 -8.75 -16.63 -9.45
CA GLY A 312 -9.33 -15.30 -9.60
C GLY A 312 -9.29 -14.43 -8.34
N ALA A 313 -8.75 -14.90 -7.21
CA ALA A 313 -8.60 -14.09 -5.99
C ALA A 313 -7.65 -12.90 -6.15
N SER A 314 -6.86 -12.88 -7.22
CA SER A 314 -5.89 -11.82 -7.58
C SER A 314 -6.30 -11.00 -8.81
N THR A 315 -7.51 -11.16 -9.31
CA THR A 315 -8.03 -10.39 -10.46
C THR A 315 -8.86 -9.18 -10.03
#